data_c86a8969e38b5eb693bfa4ca717b0bcf
#
_entry.id   c86a8969e38b5eb693bfa4ca717b0bcf
#
_cell.length_a   1.000
_cell.length_b   1.000
_cell.length_c   1.000
_cell.angle_alpha   90.00
_cell.angle_beta   90.00
_cell.angle_gamma   90.00
#
_symmetry.space_group_name_H-M   'P 1'
#
loop_
_entity.id
_entity.type
_entity.pdbx_description
1 polymer ?
#
loop_
_entity_poly.entity_id
_entity_poly.type
_entity_poly.pdbx_seq_one_letter_code
_entity_poly.pdbx_strand_id
1 'polypeptide(L)'
;MSTEPDSGKDNENNADSADTLQLNSAEVRILGCLIEKQATNPETYPLTLNALVLACNQKTSREPVMNLTPGQVGQSLRALESQQLTRLVMGSRADRWEHRVDKTLELVPAQLILTGLLLLRGPQTVNELLTRS
;
A
#
# COMPACT_ATOMS: atom_id res chain seq x y z
N MET A 1 18.60 9.44 27.81
CA MET A 1 18.12 9.45 27.32
C MET A 1 17.51 9.57 26.79
N SER A 2 17.67 9.37 26.85
CA SER A 2 17.13 9.36 26.15
C SER A 2 16.51 9.58 25.56
N THR A 3 16.74 9.46 25.68
CA THR A 3 16.27 9.61 24.98
C THR A 3 15.77 9.90 24.31
N GLU A 4 16.07 9.74 24.27
CA GLU A 4 15.70 9.95 23.45
C GLU A 4 15.17 10.11 22.91
N PRO A 5 15.45 10.00 23.25
CA PRO A 5 14.99 10.17 22.45
C PRO A 5 14.53 10.27 21.91
N ASP A 6 14.87 10.06 22.08
CA ASP A 6 14.49 10.26 21.36
C ASP A 6 13.83 10.50 20.91
N SER A 7 13.95 10.29 21.34
CA SER A 7 13.37 10.60 20.80
C SER A 7 12.88 11.21 20.30
N GLY A 8 12.98 11.10 20.49
CA GLY A 8 12.48 11.78 20.04
C GLY A 8 12.56 12.13 19.18
N LYS A 9 13.24 12.01 18.93
CA LYS A 9 13.20 12.31 17.89
C LYS A 9 12.50 11.94 17.04
N ASP A 10 12.27 11.50 17.06
CA ASP A 10 11.55 11.19 16.13
C ASP A 10 10.44 11.83 15.88
N ASN A 11 10.08 12.56 16.34
CA ASN A 11 8.97 13.14 16.19
C ASN A 11 8.94 14.30 15.42
N GLU A 12 9.84 14.96 15.43
CA GLU A 12 9.81 16.06 14.75
C GLU A 12 9.63 15.90 13.39
N ASN A 13 9.97 14.92 12.97
CA ASN A 13 9.82 14.59 11.63
C ASN A 13 8.44 14.44 11.17
N ASN A 14 7.49 14.45 12.04
CA ASN A 14 6.15 14.20 11.65
C ASN A 14 5.59 15.21 10.71
N ALA A 15 5.95 16.44 10.86
CA ALA A 15 5.46 17.45 9.96
C ALA A 15 5.93 17.22 8.57
N ASP A 16 7.17 16.81 8.45
CA ASP A 16 7.69 16.54 7.15
C ASP A 16 7.10 15.31 6.57
N SER A 17 6.86 14.31 7.37
CA SER A 17 6.34 13.08 6.84
C SER A 17 4.89 13.20 6.45
N ALA A 18 4.20 14.22 6.85
CA ALA A 18 2.84 14.44 6.41
C ALA A 18 2.80 14.67 4.90
N ASP A 19 3.84 15.24 4.34
CA ASP A 19 3.89 15.54 2.93
C ASP A 19 4.54 14.47 2.11
N THR A 20 5.25 13.55 2.73
CA THR A 20 5.90 12.46 2.02
C THR A 20 5.54 11.14 2.63
N LEU A 21 4.98 10.26 1.85
CA LEU A 21 4.66 8.94 2.32
C LEU A 21 5.92 8.09 2.35
N GLN A 22 6.08 7.38 3.46
CA GLN A 22 7.20 6.48 3.61
C GLN A 22 6.65 5.07 3.71
N LEU A 23 6.74 4.34 2.63
CA LEU A 23 6.21 3.00 2.53
C LEU A 23 7.34 2.00 2.35
N ASN A 24 7.24 0.87 3.03
CA ASN A 24 8.21 -0.20 2.84
C ASN A 24 7.79 -1.03 1.62
N SER A 25 8.63 -1.98 1.24
CA SER A 25 8.41 -2.73 0.00
C SER A 25 7.13 -3.58 0.05
N ALA A 26 6.77 -4.11 1.20
CA ALA A 26 5.54 -4.88 1.32
C ALA A 26 4.32 -3.99 1.15
N GLU A 27 4.35 -2.81 1.76
CA GLU A 27 3.26 -1.86 1.65
C GLU A 27 3.07 -1.37 0.22
N VAL A 28 4.17 -1.09 -0.45
CA VAL A 28 4.13 -0.67 -1.86
C VAL A 28 3.50 -1.77 -2.72
N ARG A 29 3.91 -3.01 -2.52
CA ARG A 29 3.37 -4.13 -3.28
C ARG A 29 1.88 -4.30 -3.03
N ILE A 30 1.45 -4.18 -1.78
CA ILE A 30 0.04 -4.35 -1.44
C ILE A 30 -0.82 -3.30 -2.13
N LEU A 31 -0.41 -2.04 -2.06
CA LEU A 31 -1.19 -0.98 -2.68
C LEU A 31 -1.25 -1.14 -4.19
N GLY A 32 -0.13 -1.49 -4.80
CA GLY A 32 -0.10 -1.72 -6.23
C GLY A 32 -1.03 -2.85 -6.66
N CYS A 33 -1.05 -3.94 -5.88
CA CYS A 33 -1.92 -5.07 -6.17
C CYS A 33 -3.39 -4.70 -6.04
N LEU A 34 -3.74 -3.95 -5.00
CA LEU A 34 -5.13 -3.56 -4.80
C LEU A 34 -5.62 -2.66 -5.94
N ILE A 35 -4.80 -1.71 -6.35
CA ILE A 35 -5.15 -0.84 -7.46
C ILE A 35 -5.29 -1.65 -8.75
N GLU A 36 -4.33 -2.55 -9.00
CA GLU A 36 -4.36 -3.36 -10.21
C GLU A 36 -5.61 -4.23 -10.27
N LYS A 37 -5.92 -4.92 -9.18
CA LYS A 37 -7.05 -5.85 -9.18
C LYS A 37 -8.38 -5.12 -9.23
N GLN A 38 -8.46 -3.93 -8.69
CA GLN A 38 -9.66 -3.12 -8.85
C GLN A 38 -9.92 -2.83 -10.33
N ALA A 39 -8.86 -2.56 -11.09
CA ALA A 39 -8.99 -2.22 -12.50
C ALA A 39 -9.19 -3.45 -13.38
N THR A 40 -8.49 -4.55 -13.09
CA THR A 40 -8.49 -5.71 -13.99
C THR A 40 -9.47 -6.79 -13.59
N ASN A 41 -9.89 -6.82 -12.32
CA ASN A 41 -10.72 -7.91 -11.82
C ASN A 41 -11.77 -7.37 -10.86
N PRO A 42 -12.60 -6.43 -11.32
CA PRO A 42 -13.51 -5.71 -10.40
C PRO A 42 -14.52 -6.61 -9.70
N GLU A 43 -14.86 -7.77 -10.30
CA GLU A 43 -15.85 -8.62 -9.65
C GLU A 43 -15.29 -9.35 -8.43
N THR A 44 -13.98 -9.44 -8.29
CA THR A 44 -13.39 -10.05 -7.09
C THR A 44 -12.85 -9.03 -6.11
N TYR A 45 -12.84 -7.78 -6.49
CA TYR A 45 -12.36 -6.69 -5.63
C TYR A 45 -13.54 -6.16 -4.80
N PRO A 46 -13.39 -5.88 -3.51
CA PRO A 46 -12.17 -5.91 -2.67
C PRO A 46 -11.66 -7.33 -2.42
N LEU A 47 -10.40 -7.45 -2.03
CA LEU A 47 -9.73 -8.74 -1.96
C LEU A 47 -9.69 -9.31 -0.55
N THR A 48 -9.89 -10.63 -0.43
CA THR A 48 -9.60 -11.30 0.83
C THR A 48 -8.10 -11.30 1.06
N LEU A 49 -7.70 -11.56 2.30
CA LEU A 49 -6.28 -11.65 2.62
C LEU A 49 -5.58 -12.69 1.76
N ASN A 50 -6.19 -13.86 1.58
CA ASN A 50 -5.57 -14.91 0.79
C ASN A 50 -5.39 -14.49 -0.67
N ALA A 51 -6.40 -13.87 -1.25
CA ALA A 51 -6.31 -13.41 -2.62
C ALA A 51 -5.22 -12.34 -2.77
N LEU A 52 -5.10 -11.49 -1.77
CA LEU A 52 -4.08 -10.44 -1.80
C LEU A 52 -2.68 -11.03 -1.67
N VAL A 53 -2.50 -12.04 -0.83
CA VAL A 53 -1.20 -12.70 -0.70
C VAL A 53 -0.79 -13.29 -2.05
N LEU A 54 -1.71 -13.96 -2.73
CA LEU A 54 -1.42 -14.52 -4.04
C LEU A 54 -1.07 -13.43 -5.04
N ALA A 55 -1.80 -12.33 -5.02
CA ALA A 55 -1.54 -11.23 -5.94
C ALA A 55 -0.17 -10.61 -5.67
N CYS A 56 0.21 -10.45 -4.41
CA CYS A 56 1.51 -9.87 -4.06
C CYS A 56 2.67 -10.74 -4.52
N ASN A 57 2.48 -12.05 -4.48
CA ASN A 57 3.55 -13.00 -4.79
C ASN A 57 3.52 -13.48 -6.23
N GLN A 58 2.66 -12.88 -7.05
CA GLN A 58 2.58 -13.21 -8.46
C GLN A 58 3.95 -13.01 -9.12
N LYS A 59 4.29 -13.86 -10.09
CA LYS A 59 5.61 -13.81 -10.70
C LYS A 59 5.67 -12.94 -11.93
N THR A 60 4.53 -12.56 -12.47
CA THR A 60 4.49 -11.70 -13.65
C THR A 60 3.99 -10.33 -13.27
N SER A 61 4.44 -9.32 -13.98
CA SER A 61 4.03 -7.92 -13.78
C SER A 61 4.33 -7.43 -12.37
N ARG A 62 5.41 -7.95 -11.79
CA ARG A 62 5.87 -7.58 -10.44
C ARG A 62 7.37 -7.40 -10.46
N GLU A 63 7.83 -6.32 -9.88
CA GLU A 63 9.25 -6.04 -9.80
C GLU A 63 9.56 -5.47 -8.42
N PRO A 64 10.27 -6.17 -7.56
CA PRO A 64 10.78 -7.53 -7.75
C PRO A 64 9.73 -8.58 -7.46
N VAL A 65 10.01 -9.83 -7.77
CA VAL A 65 9.15 -10.93 -7.34
C VAL A 65 9.31 -11.08 -5.82
N MET A 66 8.21 -11.22 -5.13
CA MET A 66 8.21 -11.31 -3.68
C MET A 66 7.60 -12.61 -3.21
N ASN A 67 7.82 -12.91 -1.95
CA ASN A 67 7.30 -14.12 -1.33
C ASN A 67 6.82 -13.77 0.08
N LEU A 68 5.78 -12.97 0.15
CA LEU A 68 5.25 -12.49 1.42
C LEU A 68 4.36 -13.53 2.07
N THR A 69 4.40 -13.61 3.39
CA THR A 69 3.53 -14.52 4.14
C THR A 69 2.22 -13.80 4.44
N PRO A 70 1.16 -14.56 4.76
CA PRO A 70 -0.10 -13.94 5.16
C PRO A 70 0.07 -13.02 6.38
N GLY A 71 0.95 -13.39 7.32
CA GLY A 71 1.19 -12.54 8.47
C GLY A 71 1.82 -11.21 8.10
N GLN A 72 2.77 -11.24 7.17
CA GLN A 72 3.40 -10.01 6.71
C GLN A 72 2.41 -9.12 5.99
N VAL A 73 1.57 -9.71 5.14
CA VAL A 73 0.57 -8.94 4.41
C VAL A 73 -0.47 -8.36 5.37
N GLY A 74 -0.94 -9.16 6.32
CA GLY A 74 -1.92 -8.68 7.29
C GLY A 74 -1.39 -7.54 8.13
N GLN A 75 -0.16 -7.66 8.60
CA GLN A 75 0.46 -6.62 9.39
C GLN A 75 0.63 -5.32 8.59
N SER A 76 1.06 -5.46 7.34
CA SER A 76 1.23 -4.30 6.47
C SER A 76 -0.10 -3.63 6.16
N LEU A 77 -1.16 -4.42 5.98
CA LEU A 77 -2.48 -3.86 5.76
C LEU A 77 -2.94 -3.01 6.95
N ARG A 78 -2.65 -3.45 8.17
CA ARG A 78 -3.00 -2.67 9.35
C ARG A 78 -2.21 -1.37 9.42
N ALA A 79 -0.94 -1.43 9.07
CA ALA A 79 -0.12 -0.23 9.05
C ALA A 79 -0.63 0.76 8.00
N LEU A 80 -1.03 0.25 6.84
CA LEU A 80 -1.61 1.11 5.79
C LEU A 80 -2.97 1.66 6.21
N GLU A 81 -3.74 0.88 6.93
CA GLU A 81 -5.03 1.32 7.42
C GLU A 81 -4.87 2.52 8.35
N SER A 82 -3.84 2.51 9.18
CA SER A 82 -3.60 3.62 10.08
C SER A 82 -3.22 4.90 9.34
N GLN A 83 -2.76 4.77 8.10
CA GLN A 83 -2.45 5.91 7.25
C GLN A 83 -3.59 6.24 6.29
N GLN A 84 -4.71 5.54 6.43
CA GLN A 84 -5.90 5.74 5.61
C GLN A 84 -5.66 5.40 4.13
N LEU A 85 -4.76 4.46 3.89
CA LEU A 85 -4.47 4.01 2.53
C LEU A 85 -5.15 2.69 2.20
N THR A 86 -5.60 1.95 3.21
CA THR A 86 -6.43 0.76 3.03
C THR A 86 -7.59 0.81 3.99
N ARG A 87 -8.62 -0.01 3.72
CA ARG A 87 -9.79 -0.11 4.58
C ARG A 87 -10.31 -1.54 4.56
N LEU A 88 -10.65 -2.05 5.73
CA LEU A 88 -11.28 -3.36 5.86
C LEU A 88 -12.76 -3.23 5.55
N VAL A 89 -13.24 -4.10 4.67
CA VAL A 89 -14.65 -4.16 4.31
C VAL A 89 -15.20 -5.46 4.86
N MET A 90 -16.11 -5.34 5.83
CA MET A 90 -16.69 -6.52 6.47
C MET A 90 -17.68 -7.17 5.53
N GLY A 91 -17.51 -8.46 5.30
CA GLY A 91 -18.37 -9.20 4.41
C GLY A 91 -19.12 -10.29 5.13
N SER A 92 -20.14 -10.83 4.49
CA SER A 92 -20.95 -11.88 5.09
C SER A 92 -20.20 -13.21 5.16
N ARG A 93 -19.25 -13.44 4.25
CA ARG A 93 -18.47 -14.68 4.22
C ARG A 93 -17.04 -14.48 4.65
N ALA A 94 -16.45 -13.37 4.29
CA ALA A 94 -15.07 -13.09 4.58
C ALA A 94 -14.86 -11.60 4.60
N ASP A 95 -13.90 -11.18 5.41
CA ASP A 95 -13.48 -9.77 5.38
C ASP A 95 -12.60 -9.55 4.17
N ARG A 96 -12.70 -8.38 3.60
CA ARG A 96 -11.95 -8.04 2.39
C ARG A 96 -11.29 -6.69 2.57
N TRP A 97 -10.34 -6.39 1.71
CA TRP A 97 -9.56 -5.16 1.82
C TRP A 97 -9.64 -4.38 0.51
N GLU A 98 -9.75 -3.08 0.66
CA GLU A 98 -9.70 -2.15 -0.47
C GLU A 98 -8.68 -1.08 -0.18
N HIS A 99 -8.15 -0.43 -1.23
CA HIS A 99 -7.29 0.72 -1.03
C HIS A 99 -8.13 1.98 -1.00
N ARG A 100 -7.53 3.03 -0.46
CA ARG A 100 -8.13 4.37 -0.46
C ARG A 100 -7.13 5.37 -1.01
N VAL A 101 -6.24 4.92 -1.90
CA VAL A 101 -5.16 5.75 -2.40
C VAL A 101 -5.70 6.97 -3.14
N ASP A 102 -6.70 6.76 -4.00
CA ASP A 102 -7.27 7.86 -4.76
C ASP A 102 -7.95 8.90 -3.87
N LYS A 103 -8.62 8.45 -2.81
CA LYS A 103 -9.30 9.39 -1.92
C LYS A 103 -8.33 10.11 -1.00
N THR A 104 -7.38 9.37 -0.46
CA THR A 104 -6.44 9.94 0.50
C THR A 104 -5.45 10.87 -0.18
N LEU A 105 -5.03 10.55 -1.40
CA LEU A 105 -4.09 11.37 -2.16
C LEU A 105 -4.78 12.26 -3.18
N GLU A 106 -6.10 12.19 -3.26
CA GLU A 106 -6.89 13.04 -4.17
C GLU A 106 -6.48 12.86 -5.62
N LEU A 107 -6.44 11.60 -6.06
CA LEU A 107 -6.06 11.29 -7.43
C LEU A 107 -7.28 11.11 -8.31
N VAL A 108 -7.19 11.59 -9.53
CA VAL A 108 -8.21 11.28 -10.54
C VAL A 108 -7.93 9.89 -11.12
N PRO A 109 -8.90 9.26 -11.80
CA PRO A 109 -8.74 7.86 -12.23
C PRO A 109 -7.48 7.57 -13.04
N ALA A 110 -7.11 8.46 -13.94
CA ALA A 110 -5.91 8.22 -14.76
C ALA A 110 -4.65 8.23 -13.90
N GLN A 111 -4.61 9.10 -12.91
CA GLN A 111 -3.47 9.15 -11.99
C GLN A 111 -3.42 7.91 -11.11
N LEU A 112 -4.58 7.41 -10.71
CA LEU A 112 -4.63 6.22 -9.89
C LEU A 112 -4.08 5.01 -10.63
N ILE A 113 -4.47 4.83 -11.89
CA ILE A 113 -3.99 3.70 -12.67
C ILE A 113 -2.48 3.79 -12.87
N LEU A 114 -1.98 4.98 -13.19
CA LEU A 114 -0.55 5.17 -13.36
C LEU A 114 0.19 4.87 -12.05
N THR A 115 -0.36 5.34 -10.94
CA THR A 115 0.24 5.09 -9.63
C THR A 115 0.33 3.58 -9.37
N GLY A 116 -0.74 2.85 -9.66
CA GLY A 116 -0.72 1.41 -9.46
C GLY A 116 0.37 0.72 -10.28
N LEU A 117 0.52 1.11 -11.53
CA LEU A 117 1.57 0.55 -12.37
C LEU A 117 2.96 0.83 -11.80
N LEU A 118 3.18 2.05 -11.33
CA LEU A 118 4.47 2.42 -10.78
C LEU A 118 4.76 1.69 -9.47
N LEU A 119 3.74 1.50 -8.65
CA LEU A 119 3.90 0.78 -7.39
C LEU A 119 4.36 -0.66 -7.63
N LEU A 120 3.90 -1.28 -8.71
CA LEU A 120 4.28 -2.65 -9.01
C LEU A 120 5.67 -2.76 -9.62
N ARG A 121 6.27 -1.63 -10.00
CA ARG A 121 7.62 -1.62 -10.56
C ARG A 121 8.70 -1.48 -9.49
N GLY A 122 8.32 -1.14 -8.27
CA GLY A 122 9.28 -1.12 -7.20
C GLY A 122 9.19 0.12 -6.34
N PRO A 123 9.59 -0.01 -5.08
CA PRO A 123 9.43 1.09 -4.12
C PRO A 123 10.26 2.32 -4.45
N GLN A 124 11.41 2.14 -5.06
CA GLN A 124 12.27 3.27 -5.36
C GLN A 124 11.60 4.23 -6.34
N THR A 125 10.94 3.68 -7.34
CA THR A 125 10.23 4.48 -8.33
C THR A 125 9.10 5.27 -7.68
N VAL A 126 8.38 4.64 -6.77
CA VAL A 126 7.28 5.29 -6.08
C VAL A 126 7.76 6.42 -5.19
N ASN A 127 8.81 6.17 -4.42
CA ASN A 127 9.34 7.19 -3.54
C ASN A 127 9.80 8.40 -4.33
N GLU A 128 10.42 8.15 -5.45
CA GLU A 128 10.87 9.22 -6.31
C GLU A 128 9.70 10.05 -6.82
N LEU A 129 8.64 9.39 -7.24
CA LEU A 129 7.45 10.05 -7.73
C LEU A 129 6.78 10.89 -6.65
N LEU A 130 6.61 10.32 -5.48
CA LEU A 130 5.94 11.01 -4.37
C LEU A 130 6.75 12.20 -3.88
N THR A 131 8.05 12.07 -3.89
CA THR A 131 8.92 13.14 -3.43
C THR A 131 8.83 14.35 -4.37
N ARG A 132 8.65 14.11 -5.64
CA ARG A 132 8.57 15.20 -6.59
C ARG A 132 7.24 15.89 -6.63
N SER A 133 6.22 15.18 -6.25
CA SER A 133 4.91 15.81 -6.29
C SER A 133 4.69 16.64 -5.07
#